data_75120c461faa1f4f6ccd860a2dccd49c
#
_entry.id   75120c461faa1f4f6ccd860a2dccd49c
#
_cell.length_a   1.000
_cell.length_b   1.000
_cell.length_c   1.000
_cell.angle_alpha   90.00
_cell.angle_beta   90.00
_cell.angle_gamma   90.00
#
_symmetry.space_group_name_H-M   'P 1'
#
loop_
_entity.id
_entity.type
_entity.pdbx_description
1 polymer ?
#
loop_
_entity_poly.entity_id
_entity_poly.type
_entity_poly.pdbx_seq_one_letter_code
_entity_poly.pdbx_strand_id
1 'polypeptide(L)'
;MAKRSNSNMAERSRTRSPTPRGILIPWVENWVLGEPVKNADNQKVKTIPLTVGGEDITCTIDEAYSPFDLSSLSEGATRKSLTLRLSREWDSVIDCMEASVIHRVAQESETIFGCILTEDEVHNSYKPISMKKDNFPRNLRVKVNTVGAHQCRYWGIDKQKIDPPNHQQMNFNAKVHIRALWFGPDGWGLIFDAKDLQV
;
A
#
# COMPACT_ATOMS: atom_id res chain seq x y z
N MET A 1 -38.56 -49.91 7.34
CA MET A 1 -38.84 -48.54 6.87
C MET A 1 -37.67 -47.64 7.27
N ALA A 2 -36.77 -47.35 6.35
CA ALA A 2 -35.56 -46.52 6.59
C ALA A 2 -35.78 -45.14 6.00
N LYS A 3 -35.75 -44.09 6.84
CA LYS A 3 -35.79 -42.68 6.41
C LYS A 3 -34.39 -42.25 6.00
N ARG A 4 -34.23 -41.93 4.71
CA ARG A 4 -33.03 -41.22 4.19
C ARG A 4 -33.15 -39.73 4.52
N SER A 5 -32.18 -39.19 5.26
CA SER A 5 -32.00 -37.76 5.44
C SER A 5 -31.12 -37.23 4.32
N ASN A 6 -31.69 -36.40 3.45
CA ASN A 6 -30.95 -35.59 2.47
C ASN A 6 -30.33 -34.39 3.20
N SER A 7 -29.02 -34.37 3.33
CA SER A 7 -28.29 -33.16 3.70
C SER A 7 -27.93 -32.38 2.45
N ASN A 8 -28.69 -31.33 2.13
CA ASN A 8 -28.35 -30.35 1.13
C ASN A 8 -27.22 -29.48 1.69
N MET A 9 -25.98 -29.75 1.29
CA MET A 9 -24.88 -28.78 1.40
C MET A 9 -25.13 -27.68 0.38
N ALA A 10 -25.59 -26.53 0.86
CA ALA A 10 -25.65 -25.30 0.07
C ALA A 10 -24.20 -24.82 -0.16
N GLU A 11 -23.73 -25.01 -1.39
CA GLU A 11 -22.54 -24.35 -1.92
C GLU A 11 -22.75 -22.84 -1.85
N ARG A 12 -22.12 -22.19 -0.87
CA ARG A 12 -22.05 -20.73 -0.83
C ARG A 12 -21.13 -20.27 -1.95
N SER A 13 -21.70 -19.93 -3.08
CA SER A 13 -21.07 -19.18 -4.15
C SER A 13 -20.48 -17.88 -3.55
N ARG A 14 -19.16 -17.81 -3.45
CA ARG A 14 -18.44 -16.57 -3.16
C ARG A 14 -18.63 -15.64 -4.34
N THR A 15 -19.63 -14.77 -4.27
CA THR A 15 -19.78 -13.65 -5.19
C THR A 15 -18.57 -12.73 -5.01
N ARG A 16 -17.67 -12.75 -6.00
CA ARG A 16 -16.61 -11.74 -6.14
C ARG A 16 -17.29 -10.39 -6.26
N SER A 17 -17.04 -9.49 -5.31
CA SER A 17 -17.48 -8.10 -5.42
C SER A 17 -16.91 -7.50 -6.69
N PRO A 18 -17.69 -6.76 -7.50
CA PRO A 18 -17.19 -6.15 -8.72
C PRO A 18 -16.10 -5.13 -8.37
N THR A 19 -14.95 -5.25 -9.02
CA THR A 19 -13.89 -4.23 -8.97
C THR A 19 -14.46 -2.89 -9.41
N PRO A 20 -14.23 -1.79 -8.68
CA PRO A 20 -14.71 -0.47 -9.07
C PRO A 20 -14.28 -0.13 -10.49
N ARG A 21 -15.20 0.38 -11.31
CA ARG A 21 -14.91 0.77 -12.70
C ARG A 21 -13.89 1.92 -12.68
N GLY A 22 -12.70 1.69 -13.21
CA GLY A 22 -11.65 2.69 -13.38
C GLY A 22 -10.38 2.47 -12.57
N ILE A 23 -10.39 1.63 -11.54
CA ILE A 23 -9.17 1.26 -10.82
C ILE A 23 -8.61 0.00 -11.48
N LEU A 24 -7.89 0.18 -12.59
CA LEU A 24 -7.07 -0.89 -13.15
C LEU A 24 -5.88 -1.11 -12.21
N ILE A 25 -5.93 -2.19 -11.45
CA ILE A 25 -4.81 -2.67 -10.67
C ILE A 25 -4.26 -3.91 -11.38
N PRO A 26 -3.32 -3.75 -12.33
CA PRO A 26 -2.83 -4.86 -13.17
C PRO A 26 -1.96 -5.86 -12.42
N TRP A 27 -1.80 -5.75 -11.10
CA TRP A 27 -0.62 -6.18 -10.40
C TRP A 27 -0.80 -7.24 -9.32
N VAL A 28 -2.00 -7.68 -9.02
CA VAL A 28 -2.21 -8.61 -7.90
C VAL A 28 -1.53 -9.97 -8.11
N GLU A 29 -1.28 -10.37 -9.36
CA GLU A 29 -0.75 -11.72 -9.66
C GLU A 29 0.71 -11.74 -10.15
N ASN A 30 1.30 -10.60 -10.50
CA ASN A 30 2.60 -10.53 -11.19
C ASN A 30 3.67 -9.71 -10.45
N TRP A 31 3.63 -9.67 -9.13
CA TRP A 31 4.63 -8.96 -8.35
C TRP A 31 5.98 -9.66 -8.41
N VAL A 32 7.01 -8.90 -8.72
CA VAL A 32 8.39 -9.34 -8.71
C VAL A 32 9.10 -8.67 -7.54
N LEU A 33 9.66 -9.49 -6.67
CA LEU A 33 10.51 -9.05 -5.57
C LEU A 33 11.94 -8.88 -6.09
N GLY A 34 12.50 -7.70 -5.89
CA GLY A 34 13.90 -7.43 -6.23
C GLY A 34 14.88 -7.90 -5.15
N GLU A 35 16.14 -7.58 -5.33
CA GLU A 35 17.18 -7.92 -4.34
C GLU A 35 17.01 -7.10 -3.05
N PRO A 36 17.18 -7.73 -1.88
CA PRO A 36 17.11 -7.05 -0.59
C PRO A 36 18.19 -5.98 -0.45
N VAL A 37 17.80 -4.76 -0.11
CA VAL A 37 18.70 -3.63 0.16
C VAL A 37 18.67 -3.30 1.65
N LYS A 38 19.80 -3.32 2.32
CA LYS A 38 19.91 -2.89 3.72
C LYS A 38 19.81 -1.37 3.80
N ASN A 39 19.09 -0.88 4.81
CA ASN A 39 19.05 0.56 5.08
C ASN A 39 20.42 1.02 5.61
N ALA A 40 20.98 2.08 5.00
CA ALA A 40 22.27 2.62 5.41
C ALA A 40 22.26 3.15 6.85
N ASP A 41 21.14 3.79 7.25
CA ASP A 41 21.00 4.41 8.56
C ASP A 41 20.57 3.42 9.66
N ASN A 42 19.98 2.28 9.26
CA ASN A 42 19.54 1.24 10.18
C ASN A 42 19.70 -0.15 9.57
N GLN A 43 20.82 -0.79 9.84
CA GLN A 43 21.16 -2.12 9.31
C GLN A 43 20.18 -3.24 9.73
N LYS A 44 19.36 -3.01 10.75
CA LYS A 44 18.28 -3.93 11.18
C LYS A 44 17.06 -3.87 10.26
N VAL A 45 16.98 -2.88 9.40
CA VAL A 45 15.89 -2.70 8.44
C VAL A 45 16.40 -2.99 7.04
N LYS A 46 15.72 -3.87 6.32
CA LYS A 46 15.95 -4.10 4.89
C LYS A 46 14.73 -3.71 4.08
N THR A 47 14.91 -3.36 2.83
CA THR A 47 13.84 -3.12 1.87
C THR A 47 14.00 -4.03 0.67
N ILE A 48 12.89 -4.52 0.14
CA ILE A 48 12.85 -5.32 -1.08
C ILE A 48 12.03 -4.54 -2.10
N PRO A 49 12.62 -4.05 -3.19
CA PRO A 49 11.90 -3.34 -4.24
C PRO A 49 10.79 -4.20 -4.85
N LEU A 50 9.70 -3.56 -5.26
CA LEU A 50 8.58 -4.20 -5.92
C LEU A 50 8.40 -3.66 -7.34
N THR A 51 8.22 -4.56 -8.30
CA THR A 51 7.91 -4.23 -9.69
C THR A 51 6.85 -5.17 -10.25
N VAL A 52 6.25 -4.79 -11.36
CA VAL A 52 5.41 -5.66 -12.18
C VAL A 52 5.96 -5.63 -13.61
N GLY A 53 6.42 -6.78 -14.09
CA GLY A 53 7.05 -6.84 -15.42
C GLY A 53 8.32 -5.99 -15.57
N GLY A 54 9.01 -5.68 -14.47
CA GLY A 54 10.17 -4.79 -14.45
C GLY A 54 9.85 -3.31 -14.34
N GLU A 55 8.56 -2.92 -14.30
CA GLU A 55 8.10 -1.55 -14.23
C GLU A 55 7.66 -1.15 -12.80
N ASP A 56 7.78 0.14 -12.49
CA ASP A 56 7.30 0.74 -11.24
C ASP A 56 5.78 0.55 -11.09
N ILE A 57 5.34 0.10 -9.92
CA ILE A 57 3.91 -0.05 -9.61
C ILE A 57 3.35 1.31 -9.19
N THR A 58 2.54 1.93 -10.02
CA THR A 58 1.91 3.22 -9.72
C THR A 58 0.40 3.13 -9.79
N CYS A 59 -0.29 3.87 -8.91
CA CYS A 59 -1.72 4.08 -8.97
C CYS A 59 -2.07 5.55 -8.76
N THR A 60 -3.24 5.97 -9.27
CA THR A 60 -3.79 7.30 -9.02
C THR A 60 -4.95 7.16 -8.05
N ILE A 61 -4.93 7.96 -7.00
CA ILE A 61 -5.98 8.06 -6.01
C ILE A 61 -6.65 9.40 -6.20
N ASP A 62 -7.85 9.40 -6.74
CA ASP A 62 -8.60 10.62 -6.98
C ASP A 62 -9.26 11.11 -5.68
N GLU A 63 -9.31 12.43 -5.52
CA GLU A 63 -9.98 13.12 -4.41
C GLU A 63 -9.56 12.63 -3.00
N ALA A 64 -8.32 12.21 -2.84
CA ALA A 64 -7.79 11.81 -1.54
C ALA A 64 -7.70 13.01 -0.60
N TYR A 65 -8.41 12.95 0.53
CA TYR A 65 -8.40 14.03 1.52
C TYR A 65 -7.26 13.90 2.51
N SER A 66 -6.48 14.96 2.69
CA SER A 66 -5.44 15.02 3.74
C SER A 66 -5.97 15.74 4.97
N PRO A 67 -6.21 15.05 6.10
CA PRO A 67 -6.67 15.68 7.33
C PRO A 67 -5.58 16.48 8.04
N PHE A 68 -4.31 16.18 7.78
CA PHE A 68 -3.16 16.73 8.47
C PHE A 68 -2.10 17.21 7.48
N ASP A 69 -1.23 18.09 7.92
CA ASP A 69 -0.03 18.45 7.18
C ASP A 69 1.02 17.32 7.22
N LEU A 70 2.12 17.51 6.49
CA LEU A 70 3.25 16.59 6.48
C LEU A 70 3.82 16.39 7.89
N SER A 71 4.01 15.14 8.28
CA SER A 71 4.63 14.78 9.56
C SER A 71 6.00 14.14 9.36
N SER A 72 6.93 14.38 10.26
CA SER A 72 8.24 13.75 10.30
C SER A 72 8.58 13.30 11.72
N LEU A 73 9.47 12.30 11.84
CA LEU A 73 9.98 11.83 13.12
C LEU A 73 11.12 12.70 13.64
N SER A 74 11.76 13.49 12.77
CA SER A 74 12.87 14.39 13.12
C SER A 74 12.73 15.70 12.38
N GLU A 75 13.20 16.77 13.02
CA GLU A 75 13.36 18.06 12.38
C GLU A 75 14.37 17.96 11.22
N GLY A 76 14.09 18.63 10.10
CA GLY A 76 14.94 18.57 8.90
C GLY A 76 14.83 17.28 8.07
N ALA A 77 13.95 16.33 8.42
CA ALA A 77 13.77 15.13 7.63
C ALA A 77 13.34 15.46 6.19
N THR A 78 14.09 14.95 5.23
CA THR A 78 13.82 15.10 3.80
C THR A 78 12.74 14.15 3.29
N ARG A 79 12.37 13.16 4.09
CA ARG A 79 11.31 12.20 3.82
C ARG A 79 10.26 12.26 4.92
N LYS A 80 9.10 12.82 4.59
CA LYS A 80 7.99 13.04 5.49
C LYS A 80 6.86 12.03 5.23
N SER A 81 5.85 12.01 6.08
CA SER A 81 4.65 11.20 5.91
C SER A 81 3.44 12.09 5.68
N LEU A 82 2.60 11.72 4.72
CA LEU A 82 1.30 12.29 4.46
C LEU A 82 0.24 11.22 4.72
N THR A 83 -0.84 11.61 5.41
CA THR A 83 -2.01 10.75 5.59
C THR A 83 -3.06 11.15 4.59
N LEU A 84 -3.47 10.21 3.74
CA LEU A 84 -4.54 10.36 2.76
C LEU A 84 -5.75 9.56 3.20
N ARG A 85 -6.89 10.22 3.38
CA ARG A 85 -8.17 9.57 3.59
C ARG A 85 -8.75 9.16 2.24
N LEU A 86 -9.04 7.88 2.09
CA LEU A 86 -9.50 7.28 0.84
C LEU A 86 -11.03 7.22 0.81
N SER A 87 -11.61 7.21 -0.40
CA SER A 87 -13.01 6.84 -0.57
C SER A 87 -13.23 5.35 -0.22
N ARG A 88 -14.47 4.95 0.06
CA ARG A 88 -14.79 3.55 0.41
C ARG A 88 -14.51 2.56 -0.71
N GLU A 89 -14.44 3.01 -1.93
CA GLU A 89 -14.12 2.19 -3.10
C GLU A 89 -12.71 1.58 -3.00
N TRP A 90 -11.81 2.28 -2.31
CA TRP A 90 -10.45 1.80 -2.06
C TRP A 90 -10.34 0.69 -1.00
N ASP A 91 -11.39 0.45 -0.20
CA ASP A 91 -11.33 -0.56 0.85
C ASP A 91 -11.05 -1.96 0.30
N SER A 92 -11.82 -2.39 -0.72
CA SER A 92 -11.63 -3.71 -1.35
C SER A 92 -10.32 -3.79 -2.12
N VAL A 93 -9.89 -2.68 -2.71
CA VAL A 93 -8.62 -2.59 -3.46
C VAL A 93 -7.44 -2.81 -2.53
N ILE A 94 -7.40 -2.10 -1.41
CA ILE A 94 -6.33 -2.24 -0.42
C ILE A 94 -6.36 -3.63 0.22
N ASP A 95 -7.54 -4.15 0.59
CA ASP A 95 -7.66 -5.50 1.17
C ASP A 95 -7.14 -6.57 0.20
N CYS A 96 -7.48 -6.47 -1.09
CA CYS A 96 -6.98 -7.38 -2.13
C CYS A 96 -5.46 -7.28 -2.30
N MET A 97 -4.93 -6.07 -2.30
CA MET A 97 -3.51 -5.81 -2.41
C MET A 97 -2.73 -6.37 -1.21
N GLU A 98 -3.20 -6.12 0.01
CA GLU A 98 -2.56 -6.64 1.22
C GLU A 98 -2.58 -8.16 1.25
N ALA A 99 -3.70 -8.80 0.92
CA ALA A 99 -3.80 -10.26 0.82
C ALA A 99 -2.82 -10.84 -0.22
N SER A 100 -2.73 -10.21 -1.39
CA SER A 100 -1.83 -10.66 -2.46
C SER A 100 -0.36 -10.56 -2.07
N VAL A 101 0.05 -9.46 -1.42
CA VAL A 101 1.45 -9.31 -1.00
C VAL A 101 1.80 -10.26 0.14
N ILE A 102 0.88 -10.53 1.07
CA ILE A 102 1.08 -11.52 2.13
C ILE A 102 1.28 -12.91 1.52
N HIS A 103 0.42 -13.30 0.59
CA HIS A 103 0.55 -14.55 -0.14
C HIS A 103 1.91 -14.66 -0.85
N ARG A 104 2.32 -13.60 -1.56
CA ARG A 104 3.62 -13.59 -2.27
C ARG A 104 4.80 -13.69 -1.31
N VAL A 105 4.76 -12.96 -0.20
CA VAL A 105 5.82 -13.02 0.83
C VAL A 105 5.88 -14.41 1.48
N ALA A 106 4.75 -15.09 1.65
CA ALA A 106 4.74 -16.46 2.16
C ALA A 106 5.40 -17.44 1.18
N GLN A 107 5.14 -17.31 -0.12
CA GLN A 107 5.78 -18.12 -1.15
C GLN A 107 7.30 -17.94 -1.20
N GLU A 108 7.80 -16.75 -0.92
CA GLU A 108 9.23 -16.39 -0.93
C GLU A 108 9.85 -16.38 0.48
N SER A 109 9.14 -16.92 1.49
CA SER A 109 9.50 -16.76 2.90
C SER A 109 10.88 -17.34 3.22
N GLU A 110 11.27 -18.45 2.61
CA GLU A 110 12.59 -19.04 2.79
C GLU A 110 13.71 -18.07 2.35
N THR A 111 13.55 -17.41 1.20
CA THR A 111 14.48 -16.41 0.69
C THR A 111 14.52 -15.15 1.56
N ILE A 112 13.33 -14.71 2.03
CA ILE A 112 13.18 -13.45 2.75
C ILE A 112 13.60 -13.59 4.22
N PHE A 113 13.15 -14.66 4.88
CA PHE A 113 13.32 -14.87 6.33
C PHE A 113 14.34 -15.96 6.69
N GLY A 114 14.77 -16.76 5.72
CA GLY A 114 15.66 -17.91 5.94
C GLY A 114 14.94 -19.16 6.47
N CYS A 115 13.59 -19.15 6.47
CA CYS A 115 12.74 -20.27 6.86
C CYS A 115 11.41 -20.23 6.11
N ILE A 116 10.79 -21.39 5.94
CA ILE A 116 9.47 -21.51 5.33
C ILE A 116 8.41 -21.10 6.37
N LEU A 117 7.59 -20.12 6.03
CA LEU A 117 6.49 -19.62 6.86
C LEU A 117 5.15 -19.82 6.14
N THR A 118 4.12 -20.09 6.90
CA THR A 118 2.72 -20.10 6.43
C THR A 118 2.21 -18.67 6.19
N GLU A 119 1.12 -18.51 5.44
CA GLU A 119 0.48 -17.20 5.26
C GLU A 119 0.05 -16.57 6.59
N ASP A 120 -0.45 -17.38 7.54
CA ASP A 120 -0.86 -16.90 8.86
C ASP A 120 0.33 -16.35 9.66
N GLU A 121 1.49 -17.02 9.63
CA GLU A 121 2.70 -16.54 10.30
C GLU A 121 3.23 -15.25 9.68
N VAL A 122 3.22 -15.16 8.35
CA VAL A 122 3.59 -13.95 7.60
C VAL A 122 2.61 -12.82 7.89
N HIS A 123 1.30 -13.09 7.90
CA HIS A 123 0.26 -12.13 8.22
C HIS A 123 0.38 -11.58 9.64
N ASN A 124 0.69 -12.42 10.63
CA ASN A 124 0.83 -12.00 12.04
C ASN A 124 1.92 -10.94 12.25
N SER A 125 2.94 -10.93 11.41
CA SER A 125 4.02 -9.93 11.46
C SER A 125 3.83 -8.76 10.50
N TYR A 126 2.78 -8.79 9.65
CA TYR A 126 2.46 -7.70 8.73
C TYR A 126 1.95 -6.46 9.46
N LYS A 127 2.44 -5.31 9.06
CA LYS A 127 1.99 -4.00 9.53
C LYS A 127 1.20 -3.30 8.43
N PRO A 128 -0.14 -3.23 8.55
CA PRO A 128 -0.97 -2.60 7.53
C PRO A 128 -0.54 -1.15 7.28
N ILE A 129 -0.47 -0.77 6.02
CA ILE A 129 -0.16 0.60 5.64
C ILE A 129 -1.36 1.53 5.82
N SER A 130 -2.53 0.94 5.86
CA SER A 130 -3.79 1.65 6.02
C SER A 130 -4.47 1.27 7.31
N MET A 131 -5.03 2.26 8.00
CA MET A 131 -5.85 2.03 9.18
C MET A 131 -7.33 2.09 8.77
N LYS A 132 -8.04 0.97 8.94
CA LYS A 132 -9.50 0.89 8.83
C LYS A 132 -10.07 0.90 10.23
N LYS A 133 -10.92 1.87 10.52
CA LYS A 133 -11.76 1.90 11.74
C LYS A 133 -13.21 1.73 11.31
N ASP A 134 -13.98 0.96 12.10
CA ASP A 134 -15.41 0.82 11.87
C ASP A 134 -16.05 2.20 11.66
N ASN A 135 -16.87 2.34 10.63
CA ASN A 135 -17.57 3.56 10.25
C ASN A 135 -16.72 4.75 9.74
N PHE A 136 -15.39 4.67 9.72
CA PHE A 136 -14.54 5.72 9.19
C PHE A 136 -13.91 5.31 7.86
N PRO A 137 -13.68 6.27 6.93
CA PRO A 137 -12.90 6.03 5.74
C PRO A 137 -11.48 5.57 6.09
N ARG A 138 -10.92 4.71 5.25
CA ARG A 138 -9.56 4.20 5.40
C ARG A 138 -8.53 5.32 5.24
N ASN A 139 -7.54 5.35 6.10
CA ASN A 139 -6.41 6.28 6.01
C ASN A 139 -5.18 5.53 5.48
N LEU A 140 -4.64 5.98 4.35
CA LEU A 140 -3.40 5.49 3.76
C LEU A 140 -2.24 6.41 4.15
N ARG A 141 -1.14 5.86 4.64
CA ARG A 141 0.08 6.62 4.90
C ARG A 141 1.04 6.51 3.72
N VAL A 142 1.34 7.63 3.08
CA VAL A 142 2.33 7.71 1.99
C VAL A 142 3.56 8.50 2.44
N LYS A 143 4.72 8.18 1.86
CA LYS A 143 5.95 8.94 2.06
C LYS A 143 6.05 10.01 1.01
N VAL A 144 6.47 11.19 1.43
CA VAL A 144 6.70 12.36 0.58
C VAL A 144 8.17 12.74 0.68
N ASN A 145 8.92 12.57 -0.40
CA ASN A 145 10.29 13.06 -0.49
C ASN A 145 10.24 14.55 -0.83
N THR A 146 10.85 15.39 -0.02
CA THR A 146 10.83 16.85 -0.18
C THR A 146 12.01 17.39 -0.99
N VAL A 147 13.02 16.55 -1.24
CA VAL A 147 14.23 16.90 -1.99
C VAL A 147 14.74 15.73 -2.83
N GLY A 148 15.66 16.02 -3.77
CA GLY A 148 16.38 15.03 -4.56
C GLY A 148 15.63 14.54 -5.80
N ALA A 149 16.20 13.55 -6.49
CA ALA A 149 15.70 13.04 -7.77
C ALA A 149 14.28 12.41 -7.67
N HIS A 150 13.90 11.97 -6.49
CA HIS A 150 12.58 11.38 -6.21
C HIS A 150 11.65 12.33 -5.46
N GLN A 151 11.91 13.65 -5.49
CA GLN A 151 11.06 14.66 -4.87
C GLN A 151 9.64 14.56 -5.42
N CYS A 152 8.65 14.62 -4.51
CA CYS A 152 7.25 14.72 -4.87
C CYS A 152 7.00 16.02 -5.63
N ARG A 153 6.26 15.94 -6.72
CA ARG A 153 5.90 17.11 -7.55
C ARG A 153 4.50 17.56 -7.19
N TYR A 154 4.29 18.87 -7.21
CA TYR A 154 3.01 19.48 -6.91
C TYR A 154 2.46 20.22 -8.13
N TRP A 155 1.17 20.04 -8.38
CA TRP A 155 0.47 20.55 -9.56
C TRP A 155 -0.78 21.29 -9.14
N GLY A 156 -0.99 22.46 -9.71
CA GLY A 156 -2.25 23.19 -9.59
C GLY A 156 -3.36 22.59 -10.46
N ILE A 157 -4.58 23.13 -10.32
CA ILE A 157 -5.76 22.75 -11.10
C ILE A 157 -5.49 22.93 -12.62
N ASP A 158 -4.72 23.93 -13.00
CA ASP A 158 -4.31 24.24 -14.37
C ASP A 158 -3.16 23.35 -14.90
N LYS A 159 -2.75 22.35 -14.10
CA LYS A 159 -1.62 21.45 -14.38
C LYS A 159 -0.26 22.15 -14.47
N GLN A 160 -0.15 23.35 -13.94
CA GLN A 160 1.14 24.01 -13.77
C GLN A 160 1.82 23.50 -12.48
N LYS A 161 3.14 23.43 -12.51
CA LYS A 161 3.93 23.08 -11.33
C LYS A 161 3.82 24.21 -10.31
N ILE A 162 3.54 23.85 -9.06
CA ILE A 162 3.44 24.77 -7.93
C ILE A 162 4.43 24.40 -6.83
N ASP A 163 4.65 25.33 -5.90
CA ASP A 163 5.37 25.03 -4.66
C ASP A 163 4.52 24.15 -3.75
N PRO A 164 5.14 23.35 -2.85
CA PRO A 164 4.42 22.52 -1.90
C PRO A 164 3.44 23.35 -1.05
N PRO A 165 2.13 23.07 -1.12
CA PRO A 165 1.15 23.79 -0.30
C PRO A 165 1.20 23.27 1.17
N ASN A 166 0.48 23.93 2.07
CA ASN A 166 0.08 23.31 3.31
C ASN A 166 -0.91 22.18 2.99
N HIS A 167 -0.64 20.96 3.41
CA HIS A 167 -1.44 19.77 3.05
C HIS A 167 -2.68 19.59 3.94
N GLN A 168 -2.75 20.33 5.05
CA GLN A 168 -3.84 20.17 6.01
C GLN A 168 -5.19 20.56 5.40
N GLN A 169 -6.16 19.68 5.52
CA GLN A 169 -7.54 19.87 5.04
C GLN A 169 -7.66 20.10 3.53
N MET A 170 -6.76 19.48 2.74
CA MET A 170 -6.78 19.57 1.29
C MET A 170 -7.17 18.24 0.64
N ASN A 171 -7.77 18.34 -0.54
CA ASN A 171 -7.97 17.21 -1.45
C ASN A 171 -6.86 17.19 -2.48
N PHE A 172 -6.44 15.99 -2.85
CA PHE A 172 -5.41 15.75 -3.86
C PHE A 172 -5.85 14.64 -4.82
N ASN A 173 -5.55 14.80 -6.10
CA ASN A 173 -5.38 13.67 -6.99
C ASN A 173 -3.93 13.22 -6.84
N ALA A 174 -3.73 12.08 -6.17
CA ALA A 174 -2.42 11.62 -5.76
C ALA A 174 -1.93 10.46 -6.65
N LYS A 175 -0.82 10.67 -7.38
CA LYS A 175 -0.10 9.56 -8.02
C LYS A 175 0.87 8.97 -7.02
N VAL A 176 0.65 7.69 -6.70
CA VAL A 176 1.37 6.97 -5.65
C VAL A 176 2.13 5.80 -6.27
N HIS A 177 3.37 5.61 -5.83
CA HIS A 177 4.24 4.49 -6.19
C HIS A 177 4.32 3.49 -5.03
N ILE A 178 3.97 2.24 -5.28
CA ILE A 178 4.17 1.13 -4.35
C ILE A 178 5.61 0.63 -4.55
N ARG A 179 6.52 1.20 -3.76
CA ARG A 179 7.95 1.11 -4.04
C ARG A 179 8.61 -0.18 -3.60
N ALA A 180 8.27 -0.65 -2.41
CA ALA A 180 9.02 -1.73 -1.78
C ALA A 180 8.26 -2.34 -0.61
N LEU A 181 8.70 -3.51 -0.17
CA LEU A 181 8.48 -4.02 1.17
C LEU A 181 9.59 -3.53 2.10
N TRP A 182 9.24 -3.20 3.33
CA TRP A 182 10.21 -3.01 4.40
C TRP A 182 10.12 -4.17 5.40
N PHE A 183 11.25 -4.57 5.96
CA PHE A 183 11.36 -5.59 6.99
C PHE A 183 12.20 -5.03 8.14
N GLY A 184 11.69 -5.14 9.35
CA GLY A 184 12.34 -4.69 10.57
C GLY A 184 12.09 -5.64 11.73
N PRO A 185 12.64 -5.33 12.93
CA PRO A 185 12.49 -6.18 14.11
C PRO A 185 11.03 -6.38 14.54
N ASP A 186 10.19 -5.37 14.32
CA ASP A 186 8.80 -5.35 14.81
C ASP A 186 7.79 -5.82 13.76
N GLY A 187 8.26 -6.28 12.59
CA GLY A 187 7.42 -6.75 11.49
C GLY A 187 7.85 -6.23 10.14
N TRP A 188 6.93 -6.29 9.17
CA TRP A 188 7.17 -5.90 7.79
C TRP A 188 5.91 -5.25 7.19
N GLY A 189 6.07 -4.59 6.05
CA GLY A 189 4.93 -3.96 5.38
C GLY A 189 5.31 -3.28 4.07
N LEU A 190 4.31 -2.65 3.44
CA LEU A 190 4.46 -1.90 2.19
C LEU A 190 4.98 -0.48 2.41
N ILE A 191 5.68 0.04 1.42
CA ILE A 191 6.10 1.44 1.34
C ILE A 191 5.43 2.08 0.14
N PHE A 192 4.68 3.15 0.40
CA PHE A 192 4.07 3.99 -0.61
C PHE A 192 4.77 5.35 -0.65
N ASP A 193 5.22 5.75 -1.83
CA ASP A 193 5.81 7.07 -2.07
C ASP A 193 4.87 7.92 -2.95
N ALA A 194 4.54 9.12 -2.52
CA ALA A 194 3.84 10.08 -3.38
C ALA A 194 4.80 10.59 -4.45
N LYS A 195 4.40 10.47 -5.71
CA LYS A 195 5.16 10.98 -6.88
C LYS A 195 4.65 12.34 -7.32
N ASP A 196 3.33 12.45 -7.44
CA ASP A 196 2.65 13.67 -7.85
C ASP A 196 1.44 13.91 -6.93
N LEU A 197 1.23 15.15 -6.54
CA LEU A 197 0.07 15.61 -5.80
C LEU A 197 -0.52 16.81 -6.57
N GLN A 198 -1.75 16.65 -7.07
CA GLN A 198 -2.47 17.72 -7.75
C GLN A 198 -3.59 18.21 -6.84
N VAL A 199 -3.66 19.52 -6.62
CA VAL A 199 -4.75 20.20 -5.88
C VAL A 199 -5.88 20.56 -6.82
#